data_d524e95c0d4f7c074989fe2a82c45f47
#
_entry.id   d524e95c0d4f7c074989fe2a82c45f47
#
_cell.length_a   1.000
_cell.length_b   1.000
_cell.length_c   1.000
_cell.angle_alpha   90.00
_cell.angle_beta   90.00
_cell.angle_gamma   90.00
#
_symmetry.space_group_name_H-M   'P 1'
#
loop_
_entity.id
_entity.type
_entity.pdbx_description
1 polymer ?
#
loop_
_entity_poly.entity_id
_entity_poly.type
_entity_poly.pdbx_seq_one_letter_code
_entity_poly.pdbx_strand_id
1 'polypeptide(L)' 'MFKILELSSTSAAPPIQIGDRFATREDALKAVRRHLKSFKASGHNPEGCYWWARDSEGLRKCWVSADE' A
#
# COMPACT_ATOMS: atom_id res chain seq x y z
N MET A 1 7.41 2.04 14.86
CA MET A 1 6.07 1.74 14.32
C MET A 1 6.11 1.68 12.81
N PHE A 2 5.07 1.14 12.22
CA PHE A 2 4.98 0.96 10.76
C PHE A 2 3.74 1.64 10.22
N LYS A 3 3.83 2.15 8.99
CA LYS A 3 2.70 2.77 8.32
C LYS A 3 2.63 2.28 6.89
N ILE A 4 1.44 2.36 6.31
CA ILE A 4 1.21 2.00 4.92
C ILE A 4 1.12 3.28 4.11
N LEU A 5 1.88 3.36 3.03
CA LEU A 5 1.83 4.49 2.11
C LEU A 5 1.28 4.02 0.76
N GLU A 6 0.50 4.88 0.13
CA GLU A 6 -0.09 4.59 -1.19
C GLU A 6 0.18 5.74 -2.15
N LEU A 7 0.63 5.40 -3.35
CA LEU A 7 0.90 6.35 -4.41
C LEU A 7 0.07 5.99 -5.64
N SER A 8 -0.69 6.95 -6.16
CA SER A 8 -1.45 6.75 -7.39
C SER A 8 -0.57 7.11 -8.59
N SER A 9 -0.58 6.25 -9.62
CA SER A 9 0.17 6.49 -10.85
C SER A 9 -0.46 7.60 -11.71
N THR A 10 -1.72 7.91 -11.47
CA THR A 10 -2.45 8.93 -12.24
C THR A 10 -2.47 10.29 -11.58
N SER A 11 -1.90 10.41 -10.38
CA SER A 11 -1.90 11.64 -9.61
C SER A 11 -0.47 12.10 -9.37
N ALA A 12 -0.24 13.40 -9.46
CA ALA A 12 1.04 14.01 -9.09
C ALA A 12 1.17 14.26 -7.59
N ALA A 13 0.14 13.93 -6.81
CA ALA A 13 0.15 14.12 -5.36
C ALA A 13 1.16 13.19 -4.68
N PRO A 14 1.73 13.62 -3.53
CA PRO A 14 2.63 12.74 -2.78
C PRO A 14 1.89 11.52 -2.21
N PRO A 15 2.63 10.48 -1.79
CA PRO A 15 2.01 9.32 -1.16
C PRO A 15 1.18 9.70 0.05
N ILE A 16 0.07 8.97 0.25
CA ILE A 16 -0.80 9.18 1.41
C ILE A 16 -0.72 7.98 2.34
N GLN A 17 -0.95 8.22 3.62
CA GLN A 17 -1.00 7.17 4.61
C GLN A 17 -2.38 6.50 4.59
N ILE A 18 -2.40 5.18 4.54
CA ILE A 18 -3.62 4.38 4.58
C ILE A 18 -3.79 3.82 5.98
N GLY A 19 -4.87 4.22 6.66
CA GLY A 19 -5.17 3.75 8.00
C GLY A 19 -4.23 4.33 9.05
N ASP A 20 -4.20 3.67 10.21
CA ASP A 20 -3.37 4.09 11.32
C ASP A 20 -1.99 3.44 11.28
N ARG A 21 -1.15 3.79 12.25
CA ARG A 21 0.15 3.16 12.43
C ARG A 21 0.00 1.79 13.08
N PHE A 22 0.94 0.90 12.80
CA PHE A 22 0.93 -0.46 13.32
C PHE A 22 2.16 -0.69 14.20
N ALA A 23 1.98 -1.46 15.27
CA ALA A 23 3.07 -1.77 16.19
C ALA A 23 4.09 -2.73 15.56
N THR A 24 3.63 -3.63 14.69
CA THR A 24 4.48 -4.60 14.02
C THR A 24 4.32 -4.54 12.52
N ARG A 25 5.36 -4.97 11.81
CA ARG A 25 5.32 -5.06 10.36
C ARG A 25 4.27 -6.07 9.90
N GLU A 26 4.10 -7.17 10.63
CA GLU A 26 3.10 -8.18 10.29
C GLU A 26 1.68 -7.63 10.30
N ASP A 27 1.37 -6.80 11.28
CA ASP A 27 0.06 -6.14 11.36
C ASP A 27 -0.15 -5.22 10.16
N ALA A 28 0.87 -4.47 9.78
CA ALA A 28 0.81 -3.61 8.62
C ALA A 28 0.61 -4.42 7.33
N LEU A 29 1.31 -5.55 7.19
CA LEU A 29 1.16 -6.42 6.02
C LEU A 29 -0.23 -7.02 5.92
N LYS A 30 -0.84 -7.39 7.05
CA LYS A 30 -2.21 -7.88 7.07
C LYS A 30 -3.18 -6.80 6.60
N ALA A 31 -2.96 -5.57 7.03
CA ALA A 31 -3.78 -4.43 6.62
C ALA A 31 -3.64 -4.15 5.13
N VAL A 32 -2.42 -4.25 4.57
CA VAL A 32 -2.19 -4.11 3.14
C VAL A 32 -2.99 -5.15 2.36
N ARG A 33 -2.93 -6.41 2.77
CA ARG A 33 -3.66 -7.49 2.10
C ARG A 33 -5.16 -7.25 2.13
N ARG A 34 -5.68 -6.77 3.25
CA ARG A 34 -7.10 -6.44 3.39
C ARG A 34 -7.49 -5.29 2.48
N HIS A 35 -6.65 -4.27 2.40
CA HIS A 35 -6.87 -3.11 1.55
C HIS A 35 -6.90 -3.53 0.07
N LEU A 36 -5.99 -4.40 -0.35
CA LEU A 36 -5.89 -4.85 -1.74
C LEU A 36 -7.09 -5.65 -2.21
N LYS A 37 -7.83 -6.28 -1.29
CA LYS A 37 -9.02 -7.06 -1.65
C LYS A 37 -10.13 -6.21 -2.27
N SER A 38 -10.12 -4.91 -2.03
CA SER A 38 -11.11 -4.00 -2.59
C SER A 38 -10.83 -3.62 -4.04
N PHE A 39 -9.67 -4.00 -4.57
CA PHE A 39 -9.30 -3.70 -5.95
C PHE A 39 -9.60 -4.88 -6.89
N LYS A 40 -9.80 -4.57 -8.18
CA LYS A 40 -10.11 -5.59 -9.19
C LYS A 40 -8.94 -6.54 -9.42
N ALA A 41 -7.72 -6.03 -9.37
CA ALA A 41 -6.51 -6.82 -9.53
C ALA A 41 -5.44 -6.27 -8.61
N SER A 42 -4.61 -7.16 -8.06
CA SER A 42 -3.51 -6.76 -7.21
C SER A 42 -2.42 -7.81 -7.24
N GLY A 43 -1.23 -7.43 -6.80
CA GLY A 43 -0.10 -8.34 -6.74
C GLY A 43 1.02 -7.76 -5.89
N HIS A 44 2.07 -8.56 -5.70
CA HIS A 44 3.24 -8.18 -4.92
C HIS A 44 4.47 -8.18 -5.82
N ASN A 45 5.25 -7.11 -5.75
CA ASN A 45 6.53 -7.02 -6.43
C ASN A 45 7.65 -7.11 -5.39
N PRO A 46 8.26 -8.30 -5.22
CA PRO A 46 9.32 -8.46 -4.20
C PRO A 46 10.58 -7.68 -4.51
N GLU A 47 10.90 -7.44 -5.76
CA GLU A 47 12.07 -6.66 -6.15
C GLU A 47 11.95 -5.20 -5.73
N GLY A 48 10.76 -4.63 -5.88
CA GLY A 48 10.50 -3.24 -5.49
C GLY A 48 10.01 -3.08 -4.07
N CYS A 49 9.77 -4.19 -3.36
CA CYS A 49 9.24 -4.19 -2.00
C CYS A 49 7.92 -3.43 -1.87
N TYR A 50 7.03 -3.60 -2.84
CA TYR A 50 5.72 -2.94 -2.82
C TYR A 50 4.64 -3.86 -3.35
N TRP A 51 3.39 -3.49 -3.08
CA TRP A 51 2.22 -4.12 -3.67
C TRP A 51 1.61 -3.17 -4.69
N TRP A 52 1.11 -3.73 -5.79
CA TRP A 52 0.40 -2.96 -6.79
C TRP A 52 -1.08 -3.34 -6.79
N ALA A 53 -1.92 -2.40 -7.16
CA ALA A 53 -3.35 -2.61 -7.26
C ALA A 53 -3.89 -1.82 -8.44
N ARG A 54 -4.89 -2.36 -9.11
CA ARG A 54 -5.53 -1.72 -10.25
C ARG A 54 -7.02 -1.55 -9.99
N ASP A 55 -7.51 -0.37 -10.26
CA ASP A 55 -8.94 -0.08 -10.24
C ASP A 55 -9.35 0.64 -11.53
N SER A 56 -10.59 1.14 -11.59
CA SER A 56 -11.10 1.84 -12.77
C SER A 56 -10.36 3.15 -13.06
N GLU A 57 -9.66 3.70 -12.07
CA GLU A 57 -8.94 4.98 -12.21
C GLU A 57 -7.47 4.80 -12.57
N GLY A 58 -6.93 3.60 -12.47
CA GLY A 58 -5.54 3.33 -12.83
C GLY A 58 -4.82 2.46 -11.83
N LEU A 59 -3.50 2.57 -11.82
CA LEU A 59 -2.61 1.74 -11.02
C LEU A 59 -2.20 2.48 -9.75
N ARG A 60 -2.14 1.76 -8.63
CA ARG A 60 -1.68 2.28 -7.35
C ARG A 60 -0.59 1.38 -6.81
N LYS A 61 0.33 1.96 -6.04
CA LYS A 61 1.40 1.24 -5.36
C LYS A 61 1.28 1.48 -3.86
N CYS A 62 1.37 0.40 -3.09
CA CYS A 62 1.32 0.47 -1.63
C CYS A 62 2.57 -0.19 -1.06
N TRP A 63 3.10 0.38 0.02
CA TRP A 63 4.23 -0.23 0.71
C TRP A 63 4.17 0.08 2.19
N VAL A 64 4.89 -0.74 2.97
CA VAL A 64 5.02 -0.55 4.41
C VAL A 64 6.31 0.22 4.67
N SER A 65 6.20 1.29 5.41
CA SER A 65 7.34 2.12 5.79
C SER A 65 7.53 2.11 7.30
N ALA A 66 8.78 1.99 7.73
CA ALA A 66 9.09 2.12 9.13
C ALA A 66 8.99 3.60 9.54
N ASP A 67 8.29 3.85 10.64
CA ASP A 67 8.06 5.19 11.15
C ASP A 67 8.59 5.22 12.59
N GLU A 68 9.76 5.78 12.76
CA GLU A 68 10.40 5.88 14.07
C GLU A 68 9.92 7.07 14.87
#